data_1079a47015b2c40ea05d85703cd0dc3f
#
_entry.id   1079a47015b2c40ea05d85703cd0dc3f
#
_cell.length_a   1.000
_cell.length_b   1.000
_cell.length_c   1.000
_cell.angle_alpha   90.00
_cell.angle_beta   90.00
_cell.angle_gamma   90.00
#
_symmetry.space_group_name_H-M   'P 1'
#
loop_
_entity.id
_entity.type
_entity.pdbx_description
1 polymer ?
#
loop_
_entity_poly.entity_id
_entity_poly.type
_entity_poly.pdbx_seq_one_letter_code
_entity_poly.pdbx_strand_id
1 'polypeptide(L)'
;MENLNNEKITPRLKGQEWLFGAVAHRGLHDENLPENGLKAFAAAVEKGYPIETDVQLTKDGELVCFHDDSLERMTGKKAYVCDLTLDEIKKLRLGSSDEQVPAFKEFLSLVNGAVPLLIEIKK
;
A
#
# COMPACT_ATOMS: atom_id res chain seq x y z
N MET A 1 -18.81 8.50 8.24
CA MET A 1 -19.73 7.39 8.42
C MET A 1 -20.51 7.60 9.66
N GLU A 2 -21.33 8.50 9.55
CA GLU A 2 -22.06 8.76 10.71
C GLU A 2 -23.13 7.75 10.89
N ASN A 3 -23.87 7.38 11.21
CA ASN A 3 -25.03 6.53 11.36
C ASN A 3 -24.81 5.03 11.48
N LEU A 4 -23.57 4.59 11.51
CA LEU A 4 -23.33 3.22 11.85
C LEU A 4 -23.27 3.10 13.36
N ASN A 5 -24.29 2.55 13.95
CA ASN A 5 -24.25 2.27 15.37
C ASN A 5 -23.94 0.81 15.58
N ASN A 6 -23.60 0.46 16.79
CA ASN A 6 -23.15 -0.90 17.11
C ASN A 6 -24.21 -1.95 16.84
N GLU A 7 -25.46 -1.61 16.82
CA GLU A 7 -26.53 -2.57 16.59
C GLU A 7 -26.54 -3.11 15.17
N LYS A 8 -25.96 -2.35 14.23
CA LYS A 8 -25.92 -2.76 12.83
C LYS A 8 -24.66 -3.49 12.44
N ILE A 9 -23.69 -3.58 13.33
CA ILE A 9 -22.45 -4.27 13.06
C ILE A 9 -22.66 -5.74 13.34
N THR A 10 -22.47 -6.59 12.32
CA THR A 10 -22.64 -8.02 12.47
C THR A 10 -21.54 -8.59 13.38
N PRO A 11 -21.78 -9.73 14.03
CA PRO A 11 -20.76 -10.32 14.90
C PRO A 11 -19.41 -10.54 14.24
N ARG A 12 -19.39 -10.89 12.96
CA ARG A 12 -18.12 -11.13 12.26
C ARG A 12 -17.32 -9.86 12.00
N LEU A 13 -17.95 -8.69 12.13
CA LEU A 13 -17.24 -7.41 12.01
C LEU A 13 -16.81 -6.87 13.36
N LYS A 14 -17.22 -7.52 14.43
CA LYS A 14 -16.85 -7.08 15.77
C LYS A 14 -15.33 -7.15 15.93
N GLY A 15 -14.73 -6.08 16.42
CA GLY A 15 -13.28 -5.96 16.50
C GLY A 15 -12.65 -5.37 15.24
N GLN A 16 -13.45 -5.13 14.20
CA GLN A 16 -12.96 -4.57 12.95
C GLN A 16 -13.65 -3.25 12.61
N GLU A 17 -14.14 -2.58 13.63
CA GLU A 17 -14.84 -1.29 13.49
C GLU A 17 -13.94 -0.21 12.89
N TRP A 18 -12.63 -0.41 12.94
CA TRP A 18 -11.69 0.50 12.31
C TRP A 18 -11.95 0.67 10.81
N LEU A 19 -12.64 -0.29 10.19
CA LEU A 19 -13.00 -0.20 8.76
C LEU A 19 -13.94 0.98 8.47
N PHE A 20 -14.63 1.47 9.50
CA PHE A 20 -15.54 2.60 9.35
C PHE A 20 -14.89 3.93 9.67
N GLY A 21 -13.62 3.92 10.05
CA GLY A 21 -12.87 5.12 10.34
C GLY A 21 -11.95 5.52 9.19
N ALA A 22 -11.03 6.43 9.46
CA ALA A 22 -10.08 6.87 8.48
C ALA A 22 -9.04 5.78 8.21
N VAL A 23 -8.78 5.51 6.93
CA VAL A 23 -7.77 4.57 6.48
C VAL A 23 -6.82 5.32 5.57
N ALA A 24 -5.52 5.13 5.75
CA ALA A 24 -4.52 5.76 4.90
C ALA A 24 -4.44 5.00 3.58
N HIS A 25 -5.14 5.50 2.57
CA HIS A 25 -5.20 4.92 1.23
C HIS A 25 -3.83 5.04 0.56
N ARG A 26 -3.18 3.90 0.29
CA ARG A 26 -1.81 3.83 -0.24
C ARG A 26 -0.79 4.53 0.67
N GLY A 27 -1.01 4.45 1.99
CA GLY A 27 -0.23 5.18 2.99
C GLY A 27 -0.67 6.63 3.11
N LEU A 28 -0.02 7.38 3.99
CA LEU A 28 -0.27 8.83 4.08
C LEU A 28 0.59 9.53 3.05
N HIS A 29 0.19 9.42 1.78
CA HIS A 29 0.94 10.02 0.69
C HIS A 29 0.49 11.46 0.44
N ASP A 30 1.42 12.25 -0.06
CA ASP A 30 1.17 13.61 -0.51
C ASP A 30 2.19 13.95 -1.60
N GLU A 31 2.35 15.24 -1.90
CA GLU A 31 3.29 15.66 -2.96
C GLU A 31 4.75 15.33 -2.65
N ASN A 32 5.08 15.13 -1.36
CA ASN A 32 6.44 14.81 -0.92
C ASN A 32 6.64 13.34 -0.56
N LEU A 33 5.54 12.62 -0.34
CA LEU A 33 5.58 11.21 0.06
C LEU A 33 4.81 10.40 -0.98
N PRO A 34 5.53 9.70 -1.88
CA PRO A 34 4.84 8.95 -2.95
C PRO A 34 3.89 7.89 -2.41
N GLU A 35 2.76 7.73 -3.09
CA GLU A 35 1.80 6.68 -2.76
C GLU A 35 2.48 5.31 -2.79
N ASN A 36 2.09 4.44 -1.88
CA ASN A 36 2.66 3.09 -1.75
C ASN A 36 4.18 3.08 -1.57
N GLY A 37 4.76 4.20 -1.16
CA GLY A 37 6.16 4.26 -0.77
C GLY A 37 6.33 3.95 0.71
N LEU A 38 7.51 3.48 1.10
CA LEU A 38 7.74 3.12 2.51
C LEU A 38 7.61 4.31 3.45
N LYS A 39 7.97 5.51 3.00
CA LYS A 39 7.82 6.70 3.85
C LYS A 39 6.36 7.07 4.08
N ALA A 40 5.50 6.89 3.07
CA ALA A 40 4.07 7.12 3.25
C ALA A 40 3.47 6.10 4.22
N PHE A 41 3.91 4.85 4.15
CA PHE A 41 3.50 3.83 5.09
C PHE A 41 3.99 4.15 6.51
N ALA A 42 5.25 4.57 6.64
CA ALA A 42 5.81 4.94 7.94
C ALA A 42 5.04 6.09 8.58
N ALA A 43 4.64 7.07 7.77
CA ALA A 43 3.85 8.21 8.27
C ALA A 43 2.51 7.75 8.83
N ALA A 44 1.87 6.78 8.15
CA ALA A 44 0.60 6.23 8.62
C ALA A 44 0.78 5.48 9.94
N VAL A 45 1.82 4.67 10.05
CA VAL A 45 2.13 3.93 11.28
C VAL A 45 2.37 4.91 12.43
N GLU A 46 3.14 5.95 12.20
CA GLU A 46 3.44 6.95 13.23
C GLU A 46 2.18 7.59 13.78
N LYS A 47 1.20 7.86 12.92
CA LYS A 47 -0.07 8.47 13.33
C LYS A 47 -1.10 7.45 13.78
N GLY A 48 -0.80 6.17 13.71
CA GLY A 48 -1.71 5.11 14.15
C GLY A 48 -2.88 4.85 13.22
N TYR A 49 -2.76 5.21 11.95
CA TYR A 49 -3.83 4.96 10.97
C TYR A 49 -3.72 3.58 10.36
N PRO A 50 -4.85 2.87 10.21
CA PRO A 50 -4.87 1.69 9.35
C PRO A 50 -4.40 2.05 7.94
N ILE A 51 -3.79 1.08 7.25
CA ILE A 51 -3.22 1.31 5.93
C ILE A 51 -3.92 0.44 4.90
N GLU A 52 -4.29 1.06 3.78
CA GLU A 52 -4.68 0.33 2.59
C GLU A 52 -3.51 0.35 1.62
N THR A 53 -3.20 -0.79 1.02
CA THR A 53 -2.19 -0.88 -0.02
C THR A 53 -2.64 -1.87 -1.09
N ASP A 54 -2.03 -1.76 -2.25
CA ASP A 54 -2.30 -2.62 -3.40
C ASP A 54 -1.09 -3.51 -3.63
N VAL A 55 -1.32 -4.80 -3.89
CA VAL A 55 -0.21 -5.72 -4.17
C VAL A 55 -0.39 -6.37 -5.52
N GLN A 56 0.73 -6.57 -6.22
CA GLN A 56 0.77 -7.19 -7.53
C GLN A 56 1.97 -8.12 -7.62
N LEU A 57 1.86 -9.11 -8.51
CA LEU A 57 2.96 -10.03 -8.77
C LEU A 57 3.88 -9.50 -9.86
N THR A 58 5.16 -9.62 -9.62
CA THR A 58 6.19 -9.36 -10.63
C THR A 58 6.33 -10.57 -11.56
N LYS A 59 7.16 -10.42 -12.60
CA LYS A 59 7.40 -11.50 -13.56
C LYS A 59 7.94 -12.76 -12.88
N ASP A 60 8.76 -12.58 -11.85
CA ASP A 60 9.37 -13.70 -11.12
C ASP A 60 8.58 -14.13 -9.89
N GLY A 61 7.31 -13.68 -9.78
CA GLY A 61 6.41 -14.16 -8.73
C GLY A 61 6.59 -13.51 -7.37
N GLU A 62 7.26 -12.37 -7.30
CA GLU A 62 7.39 -11.60 -6.06
C GLU A 62 6.24 -10.61 -5.94
N LEU A 63 5.85 -10.28 -4.70
CA LEU A 63 4.79 -9.30 -4.46
C LEU A 63 5.41 -7.92 -4.20
N VAL A 64 4.83 -6.91 -4.85
CA VAL A 64 5.22 -5.52 -4.64
C VAL A 64 3.99 -4.69 -4.29
N CYS A 65 4.19 -3.56 -3.60
CA CYS A 65 3.14 -2.59 -3.30
C CYS A 65 3.10 -1.58 -4.44
N PHE A 66 2.07 -1.68 -5.29
CA PHE A 66 1.93 -0.79 -6.45
C PHE A 66 0.51 -0.83 -6.96
N HIS A 67 -0.06 0.33 -7.27
CA HIS A 67 -1.47 0.41 -7.65
C HIS A 67 -1.73 0.12 -9.13
N ASP A 68 -1.03 0.81 -10.03
CA ASP A 68 -1.31 0.72 -11.46
C ASP A 68 -0.73 -0.55 -12.07
N ASP A 69 -1.35 -1.04 -13.14
CA ASP A 69 -0.75 -2.13 -13.92
C ASP A 69 0.54 -1.66 -14.58
N SER A 70 0.55 -0.43 -15.11
CA SER A 70 1.71 0.17 -15.75
C SER A 70 2.54 0.93 -14.73
N LEU A 71 3.86 0.82 -14.88
CA LEU A 71 4.80 1.53 -14.03
C LEU A 71 4.99 3.00 -14.45
N GLU A 72 4.38 3.41 -15.57
CA GLU A 72 4.71 4.69 -16.19
C GLU A 72 4.37 5.91 -15.34
N ARG A 73 3.16 5.97 -14.80
CA ARG A 73 2.72 7.15 -14.03
C ARG A 73 3.62 7.43 -12.84
N MET A 74 4.01 6.38 -12.12
CA MET A 74 4.76 6.56 -10.88
C MET A 74 6.27 6.53 -11.08
N THR A 75 6.77 5.85 -12.11
CA THR A 75 8.23 5.67 -12.26
C THR A 75 8.78 6.16 -13.59
N GLY A 76 7.93 6.48 -14.55
CA GLY A 76 8.36 6.86 -15.90
C GLY A 76 8.72 5.68 -16.80
N LYS A 77 8.73 4.47 -16.28
CA LYS A 77 9.08 3.28 -17.06
C LYS A 77 7.86 2.77 -17.83
N LYS A 78 7.95 2.73 -19.17
CA LYS A 78 6.86 2.22 -20.01
C LYS A 78 6.89 0.70 -20.03
N ALA A 79 6.39 0.10 -18.95
CA ALA A 79 6.32 -1.34 -18.79
C ALA A 79 5.26 -1.67 -17.76
N TYR A 80 4.78 -2.92 -17.78
CA TYR A 80 3.84 -3.40 -16.78
C TYR A 80 4.58 -4.07 -15.64
N VAL A 81 3.99 -4.01 -14.44
CA VAL A 81 4.58 -4.66 -13.25
C VAL A 81 4.85 -6.12 -13.53
N CYS A 82 3.91 -6.84 -14.15
CA CYS A 82 4.03 -8.28 -14.39
C CYS A 82 5.09 -8.65 -15.44
N ASP A 83 5.65 -7.68 -16.14
CA ASP A 83 6.64 -7.92 -17.20
C ASP A 83 8.08 -7.77 -16.72
N LEU A 84 8.29 -7.28 -15.50
CA LEU A 84 9.62 -7.06 -14.94
C LEU A 84 9.84 -7.91 -13.69
N THR A 85 11.09 -8.26 -13.45
CA THR A 85 11.46 -8.96 -12.22
C THR A 85 11.50 -7.96 -11.06
N LEU A 86 11.53 -8.47 -9.84
CA LEU A 86 11.66 -7.62 -8.67
C LEU A 86 12.94 -6.78 -8.74
N ASP A 87 14.05 -7.39 -9.12
CA ASP A 87 15.33 -6.67 -9.23
C ASP A 87 15.23 -5.50 -10.22
N GLU A 88 14.55 -5.72 -11.35
CA GLU A 88 14.37 -4.67 -12.34
C GLU A 88 13.50 -3.54 -11.79
N ILE A 89 12.42 -3.89 -11.09
CA ILE A 89 11.52 -2.90 -10.51
C ILE A 89 12.23 -2.10 -9.40
N LYS A 90 13.07 -2.75 -8.61
CA LYS A 90 13.80 -2.07 -7.53
C LYS A 90 14.79 -1.03 -8.04
N LYS A 91 15.13 -1.05 -9.31
CA LYS A 91 16.00 -0.02 -9.90
C LYS A 91 15.24 1.27 -10.25
N LEU A 92 13.92 1.23 -10.25
CA LEU A 92 13.09 2.38 -10.57
C LEU A 92 12.88 3.25 -9.33
N ARG A 93 12.49 4.50 -9.55
CA ARG A 93 12.21 5.43 -8.45
C ARG A 93 10.79 5.97 -8.57
N LEU A 94 10.17 6.20 -7.44
CA LEU A 94 8.81 6.73 -7.38
C LEU A 94 8.86 8.25 -7.57
N GLY A 95 8.38 8.71 -8.73
CA GLY A 95 8.36 10.11 -9.07
C GLY A 95 9.78 10.69 -9.12
N SER A 96 9.95 11.87 -8.57
CA SER A 96 11.26 12.52 -8.46
C SER A 96 11.98 12.19 -7.14
N SER A 97 11.42 11.27 -6.36
CA SER A 97 12.00 10.86 -5.08
C SER A 97 13.10 9.84 -5.28
N ASP A 98 13.79 9.53 -4.20
CA ASP A 98 14.78 8.44 -4.18
C ASP A 98 14.17 7.12 -3.71
N GLU A 99 12.85 7.06 -3.54
CA GLU A 99 12.20 5.87 -3.03
C GLU A 99 11.98 4.82 -4.11
N GLN A 100 12.17 3.58 -3.73
CA GLN A 100 11.91 2.42 -4.57
C GLN A 100 10.46 1.97 -4.44
N VAL A 101 10.00 1.16 -5.39
CA VAL A 101 8.75 0.40 -5.22
C VAL A 101 9.01 -0.63 -4.12
N PRO A 102 8.23 -0.66 -3.05
CA PRO A 102 8.48 -1.61 -1.97
C PRO A 102 8.10 -3.04 -2.34
N ALA A 103 8.92 -3.99 -1.95
CA ALA A 103 8.48 -5.39 -1.90
C ALA A 103 7.46 -5.50 -0.78
N PHE A 104 6.48 -6.39 -0.93
CA PHE A 104 5.43 -6.55 0.08
C PHE A 104 6.02 -6.95 1.43
N LYS A 105 7.06 -7.77 1.43
CA LYS A 105 7.72 -8.16 2.69
C LYS A 105 8.36 -6.97 3.40
N GLU A 106 8.86 -5.99 2.66
CA GLU A 106 9.41 -4.77 3.26
C GLU A 106 8.29 -3.96 3.95
N PHE A 107 7.14 -3.87 3.30
CA PHE A 107 5.97 -3.22 3.86
C PHE A 107 5.53 -3.91 5.16
N LEU A 108 5.43 -5.24 5.14
CA LEU A 108 5.02 -5.99 6.33
C LEU A 108 6.02 -5.82 7.48
N SER A 109 7.31 -5.81 7.18
CA SER A 109 8.34 -5.59 8.20
C SER A 109 8.26 -4.20 8.81
N LEU A 110 8.01 -3.20 7.97
CA LEU A 110 7.88 -1.82 8.43
C LEU A 110 6.68 -1.67 9.37
N VAL A 111 5.53 -2.23 8.98
CA VAL A 111 4.31 -2.11 9.78
C VAL A 111 4.43 -2.91 11.08
N ASN A 112 4.97 -4.12 10.99
CA ASN A 112 5.25 -4.97 12.15
C ASN A 112 4.07 -5.08 13.13
N GLY A 113 2.86 -5.21 12.60
CA GLY A 113 1.66 -5.37 13.42
C GLY A 113 1.16 -4.13 14.13
N ALA A 114 1.74 -2.96 13.84
CA ALA A 114 1.40 -1.73 14.58
C ALA A 114 0.00 -1.19 14.26
N VAL A 115 -0.49 -1.39 13.04
CA VAL A 115 -1.80 -0.91 12.60
C VAL A 115 -2.49 -1.97 11.76
N PRO A 116 -3.83 -1.92 11.66
CA PRO A 116 -4.58 -2.83 10.77
C PRO A 116 -4.26 -2.56 9.31
N LEU A 117 -4.37 -3.61 8.49
CA LEU A 117 -4.06 -3.54 7.06
C LEU A 117 -5.26 -3.97 6.24
N LEU A 118 -5.51 -3.23 5.16
CA LEU A 118 -6.48 -3.59 4.12
C LEU A 118 -5.70 -3.78 2.83
N ILE A 119 -5.57 -5.02 2.40
CA ILE A 119 -4.73 -5.36 1.25
C ILE A 119 -5.62 -5.65 0.04
N GLU A 120 -5.44 -4.86 -1.03
CA GLU A 120 -6.14 -5.12 -2.28
C GLU A 120 -5.19 -5.88 -3.22
N ILE A 121 -5.63 -7.06 -3.64
CA ILE A 121 -4.83 -7.90 -4.52
C ILE A 121 -5.22 -7.58 -5.96
N LYS A 122 -4.26 -7.11 -6.74
CA LYS A 122 -4.47 -6.83 -8.16
C LYS A 122 -4.13 -8.07 -8.98
N LYS A 123 -4.91 -8.32 -10.00
CA LYS A 123 -4.71 -9.49 -10.84
C LYS A 123 -3.96 -9.14 -12.12
#